data_3cbb5c6cd9a16bb61d822fd15429ae5f
#
_entry.id   3cbb5c6cd9a16bb61d822fd15429ae5f
#
_cell.length_a   1.000
_cell.length_b   1.000
_cell.length_c   1.000
_cell.angle_alpha   90.00
_cell.angle_beta   90.00
_cell.angle_gamma   90.00
#
_symmetry.space_group_name_H-M   'P 1'
#
loop_
_entity.id
_entity.type
_entity.pdbx_description
1 polymer ?
#
loop_
_entity_poly.entity_id
_entity_poly.type
_entity_poly.pdbx_seq_one_letter_code
_entity_poly.pdbx_strand_id
1 'polypeptide(L)'
;MKKPIVGLLLSIAFFSANTLAFTQTENKTDVKNNIANILTQQYNNTVKDCGNAQSPAFLCSGVILRGTIHSNDYKFWQPSPSSIKSGGVSFSYLRKDAKFKRLAYGYKNGFIIFPEHIAPEDRVDFSVLCAFPIDGYTNERANQGCGENITKAKDKGKSCQEQNVTNSDDWIKNYRKVNSQDFFQCGFNVTKDVNNPAIAFYQMLESIKKLPRTPNTPPKQNEIRISTWEESDPNKLPIEALFYSENSGLADAQKDQRDYKNATGKFLPIVKMLLPRTLNEDALFKFNIADQVTKP
;
A
#
# COMPACT_ATOMS: atom_id res chain seq x y z
N MET A 1 5.31 68.77 27.39
CA MET A 1 4.28 67.73 27.17
C MET A 1 4.95 66.46 26.62
N LYS A 2 5.13 65.44 27.48
CA LYS A 2 5.79 64.16 27.15
C LYS A 2 4.70 63.16 26.77
N LYS A 3 4.78 62.58 25.58
CA LYS A 3 3.92 61.46 25.17
C LYS A 3 4.53 60.12 25.63
N PRO A 4 3.73 59.16 26.13
CA PRO A 4 4.24 57.85 26.46
C PRO A 4 4.30 56.95 25.21
N ILE A 5 5.41 56.20 25.14
CA ILE A 5 5.61 55.13 24.17
C ILE A 5 4.96 53.86 24.74
N VAL A 6 3.93 53.37 24.06
CA VAL A 6 3.33 52.04 24.37
C VAL A 6 4.16 50.98 23.67
N GLY A 7 4.88 50.19 24.45
CA GLY A 7 5.60 49.03 23.97
C GLY A 7 4.65 47.85 23.73
N LEU A 8 4.56 47.41 22.50
CA LEU A 8 3.81 46.22 22.10
C LEU A 8 4.70 44.99 22.34
N LEU A 9 4.42 44.21 23.37
CA LEU A 9 5.07 42.93 23.65
C LEU A 9 4.46 41.88 22.68
N LEU A 10 5.24 41.49 21.65
CA LEU A 10 4.93 40.37 20.81
C LEU A 10 5.31 39.08 21.56
N SER A 11 4.31 38.35 22.03
CA SER A 11 4.46 37.00 22.56
C SER A 11 4.64 36.02 21.40
N ILE A 12 5.89 35.62 21.16
CA ILE A 12 6.23 34.55 20.25
C ILE A 12 5.93 33.21 20.95
N ALA A 13 4.81 32.59 20.62
CA ALA A 13 4.54 31.21 21.02
C ALA A 13 5.41 30.27 20.21
N PHE A 14 6.42 29.69 20.82
CA PHE A 14 7.18 28.59 20.26
C PHE A 14 6.29 27.35 20.27
N PHE A 15 5.73 27.01 19.11
CA PHE A 15 5.21 25.67 18.90
C PHE A 15 6.41 24.72 18.77
N SER A 16 6.68 23.98 19.84
CA SER A 16 7.61 22.86 19.84
C SER A 16 7.02 21.77 18.93
N ALA A 17 7.47 21.72 17.69
CA ALA A 17 7.30 20.54 16.87
C ALA A 17 8.07 19.41 17.56
N ASN A 18 7.37 18.49 18.22
CA ASN A 18 7.93 17.22 18.66
C ASN A 18 8.26 16.38 17.41
N THR A 19 9.36 16.68 16.77
CA THR A 19 10.06 15.73 15.90
C THR A 19 10.56 14.62 16.83
N LEU A 20 9.86 13.49 16.83
CA LEU A 20 10.38 12.23 17.34
C LEU A 20 11.58 11.84 16.46
N ALA A 21 12.76 12.43 16.78
CA ALA A 21 14.02 11.90 16.32
C ALA A 21 14.18 10.52 16.96
N PHE A 22 14.00 9.48 16.17
CA PHE A 22 14.28 8.10 16.54
C PHE A 22 15.79 7.99 16.77
N THR A 23 16.23 8.05 18.04
CA THR A 23 17.62 7.83 18.41
C THR A 23 17.97 6.36 18.17
N GLN A 24 18.90 6.12 17.23
CA GLN A 24 19.44 4.82 16.82
C GLN A 24 20.28 4.14 17.91
N THR A 25 19.72 3.85 19.06
CA THR A 25 20.36 2.99 20.08
C THR A 25 19.37 2.08 20.79
N GLU A 26 18.23 1.78 20.18
CA GLU A 26 17.37 0.73 20.71
C GLU A 26 17.92 -0.65 20.35
N ASN A 27 18.00 -1.51 21.38
CA ASN A 27 18.46 -2.90 21.29
C ASN A 27 17.82 -3.62 20.08
N LYS A 28 18.62 -4.17 19.17
CA LYS A 28 18.19 -4.90 17.97
C LYS A 28 17.12 -5.99 18.22
N THR A 29 16.92 -6.40 19.47
CA THR A 29 15.91 -7.37 19.89
C THR A 29 14.52 -6.75 20.04
N ASP A 30 14.41 -5.46 20.42
CA ASP A 30 13.11 -4.79 20.62
C ASP A 30 12.45 -4.38 19.31
N VAL A 31 13.23 -4.00 18.31
CA VAL A 31 12.72 -3.63 16.97
C VAL A 31 12.01 -4.80 16.29
N LYS A 32 12.37 -6.03 16.58
CA LYS A 32 11.86 -7.25 15.96
C LYS A 32 10.51 -7.69 16.50
N ASN A 33 10.28 -7.50 17.78
CA ASN A 33 8.96 -7.68 18.38
C ASN A 33 8.00 -6.53 18.00
N ASN A 34 8.53 -5.46 17.44
CA ASN A 34 7.78 -4.26 17.11
C ASN A 34 7.08 -4.32 15.74
N ILE A 35 7.56 -5.11 14.76
CA ILE A 35 6.98 -5.10 13.40
C ILE A 35 5.49 -5.45 13.39
N ALA A 36 5.05 -6.45 14.14
CA ALA A 36 3.64 -6.81 14.22
C ALA A 36 2.79 -5.69 14.85
N ASN A 37 3.34 -4.96 15.82
CA ASN A 37 2.70 -3.81 16.43
C ASN A 37 2.62 -2.63 15.47
N ILE A 38 3.68 -2.34 14.72
CA ILE A 38 3.70 -1.31 13.68
C ILE A 38 2.62 -1.61 12.63
N LEU A 39 2.58 -2.83 12.11
CA LEU A 39 1.57 -3.25 11.13
C LEU A 39 0.14 -3.14 11.69
N THR A 40 -0.05 -3.49 12.96
CA THR A 40 -1.34 -3.36 13.64
C THR A 40 -1.74 -1.89 13.79
N GLN A 41 -0.80 -1.01 14.14
CA GLN A 41 -1.05 0.44 14.22
C GLN A 41 -1.40 1.03 12.85
N GLN A 42 -0.63 0.71 11.81
CA GLN A 42 -0.90 1.13 10.44
C GLN A 42 -2.27 0.66 9.96
N TYR A 43 -2.59 -0.62 10.19
CA TYR A 43 -3.89 -1.18 9.85
C TYR A 43 -5.06 -0.46 10.53
N ASN A 44 -4.92 -0.11 11.82
CA ASN A 44 -5.97 0.56 12.60
C ASN A 44 -6.07 2.06 12.33
N ASN A 45 -5.06 2.68 11.74
CA ASN A 45 -5.06 4.10 11.43
C ASN A 45 -5.93 4.38 10.20
N THR A 46 -7.10 4.99 10.40
CA THR A 46 -8.12 5.24 9.35
C THR A 46 -8.22 6.72 8.95
N VAL A 47 -7.13 7.45 8.95
CA VAL A 47 -7.07 8.84 8.48
C VAL A 47 -7.49 8.98 7.02
N LYS A 48 -7.97 10.16 6.64
CA LYS A 48 -8.34 10.48 5.25
C LYS A 48 -7.13 10.83 4.38
N ASP A 49 -6.16 11.50 4.97
CA ASP A 49 -4.92 11.96 4.36
C ASP A 49 -3.81 12.01 5.42
N CYS A 50 -2.60 12.30 5.01
CA CYS A 50 -1.44 12.45 5.88
C CYS A 50 -1.11 13.93 6.15
N GLY A 51 -2.14 14.74 6.40
CA GLY A 51 -2.03 16.12 6.85
C GLY A 51 -2.25 17.18 5.76
N ASN A 52 -2.32 16.81 4.48
CA ASN A 52 -2.59 17.75 3.41
C ASN A 52 -3.16 17.06 2.14
N ALA A 53 -3.62 17.89 1.19
CA ALA A 53 -4.24 17.44 -0.06
C ALA A 53 -3.30 16.65 -1.00
N GLN A 54 -1.98 16.83 -0.87
CA GLN A 54 -0.97 16.14 -1.68
C GLN A 54 -0.45 14.85 -1.03
N SER A 55 -0.89 14.56 0.19
CA SER A 55 -0.42 13.40 0.97
C SER A 55 -1.55 12.39 1.20
N PRO A 56 -1.80 11.47 0.24
CA PRO A 56 -2.80 10.41 0.39
C PRO A 56 -2.55 9.54 1.61
N ALA A 57 -3.63 9.00 2.19
CA ALA A 57 -3.58 8.20 3.40
C ALA A 57 -2.65 6.97 3.33
N PHE A 58 -2.37 6.44 2.14
CA PHE A 58 -1.44 5.31 2.00
C PHE A 58 0.00 5.63 2.40
N LEU A 59 0.36 6.91 2.49
CA LEU A 59 1.70 7.32 2.94
C LEU A 59 1.89 7.15 4.45
N CYS A 60 0.84 7.22 5.26
CA CYS A 60 0.94 7.20 6.73
C CYS A 60 -0.02 6.22 7.42
N SER A 61 -0.79 5.45 6.67
CA SER A 61 -1.77 4.51 7.22
C SER A 61 -1.98 3.31 6.32
N GLY A 62 -2.55 2.25 6.89
CA GLY A 62 -2.77 0.99 6.19
C GLY A 62 -1.46 0.24 5.92
N VAL A 63 -1.58 -0.94 5.34
CA VAL A 63 -0.47 -1.83 5.00
C VAL A 63 -0.47 -2.05 3.49
N ILE A 64 0.59 -1.63 2.82
CA ILE A 64 0.80 -1.88 1.39
C ILE A 64 1.55 -3.18 1.24
N LEU A 65 0.96 -4.12 0.53
CA LEU A 65 1.51 -5.46 0.43
C LEU A 65 1.33 -6.05 -0.97
N ARG A 66 2.28 -6.89 -1.36
CA ARG A 66 2.24 -7.63 -2.60
C ARG A 66 2.32 -9.13 -2.33
N GLY A 67 1.35 -9.88 -2.83
CA GLY A 67 1.46 -11.34 -2.90
C GLY A 67 2.43 -11.77 -3.98
N THR A 68 3.30 -12.73 -3.66
CA THR A 68 4.28 -13.32 -4.59
C THR A 68 4.34 -14.83 -4.37
N ILE A 69 5.00 -15.52 -5.27
CA ILE A 69 5.54 -16.85 -5.05
C ILE A 69 7.06 -16.75 -5.10
N HIS A 70 7.76 -17.62 -4.38
CA HIS A 70 9.20 -17.72 -4.56
C HIS A 70 9.51 -18.14 -6.01
N SER A 71 10.47 -17.48 -6.64
CA SER A 71 10.93 -17.78 -8.00
C SER A 71 12.45 -17.89 -8.04
N ASN A 72 12.93 -18.77 -8.91
CA ASN A 72 14.35 -18.85 -9.23
C ASN A 72 14.74 -17.85 -10.33
N ASP A 73 13.78 -17.42 -11.16
CA ASP A 73 14.03 -16.58 -12.33
C ASP A 73 14.18 -15.10 -11.98
N TYR A 74 13.48 -14.64 -10.94
CA TYR A 74 13.58 -13.26 -10.44
C TYR A 74 13.28 -13.22 -8.93
N LYS A 75 13.88 -12.26 -8.27
CA LYS A 75 13.68 -12.07 -6.82
C LYS A 75 12.38 -11.34 -6.52
N PHE A 76 11.80 -11.57 -5.34
CA PHE A 76 10.51 -10.97 -4.96
C PHE A 76 10.54 -9.43 -4.99
N TRP A 77 11.70 -8.82 -4.80
CA TRP A 77 11.90 -7.36 -4.88
C TRP A 77 12.08 -6.83 -6.30
N GLN A 78 12.07 -7.67 -7.30
CA GLN A 78 12.14 -7.28 -8.71
C GLN A 78 10.74 -7.25 -9.31
N PRO A 79 10.40 -6.28 -10.18
CA PRO A 79 9.19 -6.35 -10.96
C PRO A 79 9.20 -7.59 -11.85
N SER A 80 8.09 -8.32 -11.91
CA SER A 80 7.97 -9.45 -12.84
C SER A 80 7.99 -8.96 -14.29
N PRO A 81 8.37 -9.82 -15.27
CA PRO A 81 8.35 -9.44 -16.68
C PRO A 81 6.99 -8.91 -17.16
N SER A 82 5.88 -9.45 -16.63
CA SER A 82 4.54 -8.93 -16.93
C SER A 82 4.28 -7.54 -16.33
N SER A 83 4.80 -7.27 -15.13
CA SER A 83 4.70 -5.94 -14.52
C SER A 83 5.51 -4.90 -15.32
N ILE A 84 6.72 -5.25 -15.76
CA ILE A 84 7.55 -4.38 -16.62
C ILE A 84 6.80 -4.08 -17.93
N LYS A 85 6.27 -5.12 -18.59
CA LYS A 85 5.50 -4.97 -19.82
C LYS A 85 4.27 -4.07 -19.66
N SER A 86 3.59 -4.15 -18.51
CA SER A 86 2.40 -3.33 -18.22
C SER A 86 2.73 -1.96 -17.63
N GLY A 87 4.01 -1.67 -17.34
CA GLY A 87 4.48 -0.41 -16.79
C GLY A 87 4.02 -0.14 -15.37
N GLY A 88 3.65 -1.17 -14.60
CA GLY A 88 3.23 -1.01 -13.22
C GLY A 88 3.12 -2.32 -12.47
N VAL A 89 3.34 -2.23 -11.17
CA VAL A 89 3.33 -3.35 -10.24
C VAL A 89 2.08 -3.25 -9.36
N SER A 90 1.33 -4.35 -9.28
CA SER A 90 0.12 -4.44 -8.47
C SER A 90 0.45 -4.76 -7.03
N PHE A 91 -0.08 -3.95 -6.12
CA PHE A 91 -0.08 -4.13 -4.68
C PHE A 91 -1.51 -4.09 -4.17
N SER A 92 -1.72 -4.57 -2.95
CA SER A 92 -2.98 -4.42 -2.22
C SER A 92 -2.79 -3.48 -1.04
N TYR A 93 -3.85 -2.79 -0.65
CA TYR A 93 -3.86 -1.91 0.51
C TYR A 93 -4.83 -2.44 1.57
N LEU A 94 -4.28 -2.90 2.69
CA LEU A 94 -5.05 -3.48 3.79
C LEU A 94 -5.17 -2.47 4.93
N ARG A 95 -6.39 -2.08 5.27
CA ARG A 95 -6.72 -1.20 6.38
C ARG A 95 -8.05 -1.60 7.01
N LYS A 96 -8.31 -1.17 8.23
CA LYS A 96 -9.52 -1.54 8.98
C LYS A 96 -10.82 -1.22 8.24
N ASP A 97 -10.84 -0.18 7.44
CA ASP A 97 -11.97 0.22 6.59
C ASP A 97 -11.81 -0.16 5.10
N ALA A 98 -10.72 -0.84 4.75
CA ALA A 98 -10.43 -1.39 3.42
C ALA A 98 -10.03 -2.87 3.50
N LYS A 99 -10.86 -3.65 4.18
CA LYS A 99 -10.64 -5.10 4.40
C LYS A 99 -10.85 -5.91 3.12
N PHE A 100 -10.07 -6.97 2.99
CA PHE A 100 -10.27 -8.00 1.97
C PHE A 100 -9.93 -9.39 2.54
N LYS A 101 -10.48 -10.45 1.93
CA LYS A 101 -10.39 -11.82 2.46
C LYS A 101 -9.31 -12.68 1.83
N ARG A 102 -8.72 -12.28 0.72
CA ARG A 102 -7.67 -13.03 0.01
C ARG A 102 -6.86 -12.12 -0.90
N LEU A 103 -5.64 -12.54 -1.18
CA LEU A 103 -4.75 -11.90 -2.14
C LEU A 103 -5.09 -12.30 -3.58
N ALA A 104 -4.58 -11.52 -4.54
CA ALA A 104 -4.63 -11.85 -5.96
C ALA A 104 -4.06 -13.26 -6.20
N TYR A 105 -4.59 -13.94 -7.20
CA TYR A 105 -4.14 -15.27 -7.62
C TYR A 105 -4.08 -16.33 -6.53
N GLY A 106 -4.60 -16.04 -5.32
CA GLY A 106 -4.53 -16.94 -4.17
C GLY A 106 -3.13 -17.06 -3.58
N TYR A 107 -2.26 -16.08 -3.79
CA TYR A 107 -0.94 -16.02 -3.14
C TYR A 107 -1.06 -16.13 -1.63
N LYS A 108 -0.12 -16.83 -1.02
CA LYS A 108 -0.11 -17.14 0.41
C LYS A 108 1.06 -16.52 1.16
N ASN A 109 1.97 -15.90 0.45
CA ASN A 109 3.14 -15.17 0.93
C ASN A 109 3.39 -13.95 0.06
N GLY A 110 4.34 -13.12 0.48
CA GLY A 110 4.75 -11.92 -0.21
C GLY A 110 5.50 -10.97 0.70
N PHE A 111 5.49 -9.70 0.37
CA PHE A 111 6.22 -8.68 1.12
C PHE A 111 5.38 -7.42 1.35
N ILE A 112 5.80 -6.64 2.34
CA ILE A 112 5.17 -5.40 2.80
C ILE A 112 6.16 -4.27 2.57
N ILE A 113 5.64 -3.11 2.16
CA ILE A 113 6.42 -1.89 1.98
C ILE A 113 5.86 -0.74 2.83
N PHE A 114 6.77 0.12 3.30
CA PHE A 114 6.44 1.41 3.90
C PHE A 114 7.18 2.53 3.15
N PRO A 115 6.53 3.21 2.21
CA PRO A 115 7.20 4.15 1.30
C PRO A 115 7.96 5.29 2.00
N GLU A 116 7.60 5.63 3.24
CA GLU A 116 8.20 6.74 3.97
C GLU A 116 9.40 6.37 4.86
N HIS A 117 9.71 5.07 5.00
CA HIS A 117 10.78 4.64 5.91
C HIS A 117 12.19 4.78 5.33
N ILE A 118 12.32 5.09 4.06
CA ILE A 118 13.60 5.35 3.41
C ILE A 118 13.73 6.84 3.14
N ALA A 119 14.89 7.40 3.45
CA ALA A 119 15.19 8.79 3.15
C ALA A 119 14.98 9.08 1.65
N PRO A 120 14.38 10.22 1.28
CA PRO A 120 14.02 10.50 -0.11
C PRO A 120 15.17 10.37 -1.10
N GLU A 121 16.38 10.75 -0.69
CA GLU A 121 17.61 10.68 -1.47
C GLU A 121 18.12 9.26 -1.69
N ASP A 122 17.79 8.32 -0.82
CA ASP A 122 18.26 6.94 -0.87
C ASP A 122 17.26 5.99 -1.52
N ARG A 123 16.04 6.44 -1.80
CA ARG A 123 15.00 5.57 -2.35
C ARG A 123 14.90 5.61 -3.86
N VAL A 124 14.48 4.50 -4.39
CA VAL A 124 13.97 4.41 -5.77
C VAL A 124 12.70 5.24 -5.89
N ASP A 125 12.50 5.89 -7.01
CA ASP A 125 11.22 6.58 -7.30
C ASP A 125 10.07 5.57 -7.35
N PHE A 126 9.31 5.54 -6.26
CA PHE A 126 8.21 4.63 -6.03
C PHE A 126 6.90 5.40 -6.16
N SER A 127 6.52 5.71 -7.38
CA SER A 127 5.31 6.48 -7.65
C SER A 127 4.07 5.60 -7.62
N VAL A 128 3.14 5.90 -6.70
CA VAL A 128 1.80 5.31 -6.76
C VAL A 128 1.03 5.98 -7.88
N LEU A 129 0.64 5.21 -8.88
CA LEU A 129 -0.03 5.69 -10.08
C LEU A 129 -1.55 5.74 -9.89
N CYS A 130 -2.09 4.64 -9.37
CA CYS A 130 -3.53 4.41 -9.34
C CYS A 130 -3.97 3.66 -8.10
N ALA A 131 -5.22 3.90 -7.71
CA ALA A 131 -5.92 3.15 -6.67
C ALA A 131 -7.27 2.66 -7.18
N PHE A 132 -7.51 1.35 -7.08
CA PHE A 132 -8.73 0.69 -7.53
C PHE A 132 -9.48 0.08 -6.34
N PRO A 133 -10.79 0.31 -6.21
CA PRO A 133 -11.59 -0.26 -5.12
C PRO A 133 -11.63 -1.80 -5.11
N ILE A 134 -11.43 -2.43 -6.24
CA ILE A 134 -11.24 -3.88 -6.41
C ILE A 134 -10.06 -4.13 -7.35
N ASP A 135 -9.65 -5.38 -7.52
CA ASP A 135 -8.61 -5.79 -8.47
C ASP A 135 -8.84 -5.18 -9.86
N GLY A 136 -7.90 -4.38 -10.31
CA GLY A 136 -7.97 -3.66 -11.58
C GLY A 136 -7.48 -4.45 -12.80
N TYR A 137 -7.09 -5.72 -12.63
CA TYR A 137 -6.54 -6.58 -13.71
C TYR A 137 -5.34 -5.94 -14.42
N THR A 138 -4.35 -5.55 -13.64
CA THR A 138 -3.17 -4.79 -14.09
C THR A 138 -2.41 -5.44 -15.23
N ASN A 139 -2.31 -6.77 -15.27
CA ASN A 139 -1.57 -7.52 -16.27
C ASN A 139 -2.17 -7.42 -17.70
N GLU A 140 -3.40 -6.98 -17.83
CA GLU A 140 -4.06 -6.79 -19.12
C GLU A 140 -4.06 -5.31 -19.58
N ARG A 141 -3.43 -4.41 -18.82
CA ARG A 141 -3.34 -3.00 -19.16
C ARG A 141 -2.14 -2.73 -20.04
N ALA A 142 -2.37 -2.19 -21.23
CA ALA A 142 -1.30 -1.88 -22.19
C ALA A 142 -0.56 -0.59 -21.86
N ASN A 143 -1.01 0.19 -20.88
CA ASN A 143 -0.39 1.43 -20.48
C ASN A 143 -0.30 1.50 -18.96
N GLN A 144 0.56 2.36 -18.48
CA GLN A 144 0.84 2.60 -17.07
C GLN A 144 -0.33 3.25 -16.31
N GLY A 145 -1.44 3.54 -16.99
CA GLY A 145 -2.47 4.40 -16.47
C GLY A 145 -3.47 3.72 -15.52
N CYS A 146 -4.37 4.55 -15.04
CA CYS A 146 -5.50 4.22 -14.19
C CYS A 146 -6.74 3.81 -15.00
N GLY A 147 -6.59 3.64 -16.30
CA GLY A 147 -7.69 3.34 -17.19
C GLY A 147 -8.30 1.97 -16.99
N GLU A 148 -9.42 1.77 -17.64
CA GLU A 148 -10.12 0.50 -17.63
C GLU A 148 -9.31 -0.61 -18.31
N ASN A 149 -9.61 -1.84 -17.94
CA ASN A 149 -9.06 -3.01 -18.61
C ASN A 149 -9.42 -3.03 -20.09
N ILE A 150 -8.48 -3.47 -20.91
CA ILE A 150 -8.32 -3.14 -22.30
C ILE A 150 -9.26 -3.83 -23.25
N THR A 151 -9.74 -5.00 -22.94
CA THR A 151 -10.28 -5.87 -23.97
C THR A 151 -11.59 -5.41 -24.56
N LYS A 152 -12.37 -4.61 -23.84
CA LYS A 152 -13.71 -4.19 -24.28
C LYS A 152 -14.05 -2.73 -23.99
N ALA A 153 -13.19 -1.97 -23.31
CA ALA A 153 -13.53 -0.62 -22.89
C ALA A 153 -13.42 0.40 -24.02
N LYS A 154 -14.41 1.28 -24.10
CA LYS A 154 -14.45 2.40 -25.04
C LYS A 154 -13.37 3.44 -24.72
N ASP A 155 -13.03 3.59 -23.43
CA ASP A 155 -12.13 4.62 -22.89
C ASP A 155 -10.85 4.02 -22.29
N LYS A 156 -10.19 3.18 -23.08
CA LYS A 156 -8.93 2.54 -22.72
C LYS A 156 -7.92 3.54 -22.16
N GLY A 157 -7.36 3.21 -20.99
CA GLY A 157 -6.27 3.99 -20.42
C GLY A 157 -6.68 5.25 -19.66
N LYS A 158 -7.95 5.67 -19.68
CA LYS A 158 -8.42 6.84 -18.96
C LYS A 158 -8.68 6.53 -17.48
N SER A 159 -8.21 7.41 -16.60
CA SER A 159 -8.52 7.37 -15.18
C SER A 159 -10.01 7.64 -14.91
N CYS A 160 -10.46 7.38 -13.69
CA CYS A 160 -11.80 7.75 -13.27
C CYS A 160 -12.07 9.24 -13.44
N GLN A 161 -11.12 10.10 -13.08
CA GLN A 161 -11.24 11.55 -13.21
C GLN A 161 -11.42 11.98 -14.69
N GLU A 162 -10.67 11.37 -15.61
CA GLU A 162 -10.81 11.63 -17.06
C GLU A 162 -12.15 11.15 -17.63
N GLN A 163 -12.83 10.24 -16.93
CA GLN A 163 -14.17 9.77 -17.25
C GLN A 163 -15.29 10.50 -16.48
N ASN A 164 -14.96 11.59 -15.78
CA ASN A 164 -15.86 12.32 -14.88
C ASN A 164 -16.43 11.47 -13.72
N VAL A 165 -15.71 10.42 -13.34
CA VAL A 165 -15.99 9.62 -12.14
C VAL A 165 -15.09 10.14 -11.02
N THR A 166 -15.57 11.16 -10.28
CA THR A 166 -14.75 11.89 -9.30
C THR A 166 -15.04 11.53 -7.85
N ASN A 167 -16.09 10.76 -7.60
CA ASN A 167 -16.50 10.36 -6.25
C ASN A 167 -16.95 8.90 -6.19
N SER A 168 -17.11 8.40 -4.98
CA SER A 168 -17.47 7.02 -4.72
C SER A 168 -18.87 6.62 -5.22
N ASP A 169 -19.83 7.54 -5.22
CA ASP A 169 -21.19 7.24 -5.69
C ASP A 169 -21.23 7.09 -7.20
N ASP A 170 -20.53 7.94 -7.93
CA ASP A 170 -20.38 7.82 -9.38
C ASP A 170 -19.60 6.55 -9.73
N TRP A 171 -18.57 6.19 -8.96
CA TRP A 171 -17.84 4.97 -9.17
C TRP A 171 -18.73 3.73 -9.00
N ILE A 172 -19.53 3.65 -7.93
CA ILE A 172 -20.48 2.55 -7.68
C ILE A 172 -21.55 2.50 -8.76
N LYS A 173 -22.04 3.65 -9.22
CA LYS A 173 -23.03 3.74 -10.31
C LYS A 173 -22.44 3.21 -11.62
N ASN A 174 -21.22 3.56 -11.92
CA ASN A 174 -20.51 3.07 -13.10
C ASN A 174 -20.25 1.55 -13.00
N TYR A 175 -19.74 1.10 -11.86
CA TYR A 175 -19.49 -0.31 -11.56
C TYR A 175 -20.76 -1.20 -11.71
N ARG A 176 -21.91 -0.74 -11.28
CA ARG A 176 -23.19 -1.47 -11.41
C ARG A 176 -23.74 -1.53 -12.82
N LYS A 177 -23.33 -0.63 -13.71
CA LYS A 177 -23.75 -0.62 -15.12
C LYS A 177 -22.99 -1.64 -15.96
N VAL A 178 -21.83 -2.03 -15.51
CA VAL A 178 -21.01 -3.05 -16.16
C VAL A 178 -21.49 -4.41 -15.66
N ASN A 179 -21.78 -5.34 -16.56
CA ASN A 179 -22.21 -6.70 -16.21
C ASN A 179 -21.23 -7.27 -15.19
N SER A 180 -21.75 -7.93 -14.15
CA SER A 180 -21.00 -8.47 -13.02
C SER A 180 -19.87 -9.45 -13.36
N GLN A 181 -19.74 -9.82 -14.62
CA GLN A 181 -18.66 -10.66 -15.14
C GLN A 181 -17.52 -9.86 -15.78
N ASP A 182 -17.75 -8.59 -16.11
CA ASP A 182 -16.75 -7.70 -16.69
C ASP A 182 -16.23 -6.77 -15.58
N PHE A 183 -15.14 -7.17 -14.93
CA PHE A 183 -14.48 -6.40 -13.88
C PHE A 183 -13.75 -5.15 -14.41
N PHE A 184 -14.33 -4.50 -15.41
CA PHE A 184 -13.76 -3.31 -16.02
C PHE A 184 -14.14 -2.08 -15.23
N GLN A 185 -13.16 -1.47 -14.62
CA GLN A 185 -13.34 -0.28 -13.84
C GLN A 185 -12.13 0.62 -13.99
N CYS A 186 -12.38 1.90 -13.97
CA CYS A 186 -11.31 2.87 -13.85
C CYS A 186 -10.70 2.87 -12.44
N GLY A 187 -9.43 3.23 -12.34
CA GLY A 187 -8.76 3.59 -11.09
C GLY A 187 -8.81 5.08 -10.84
N PHE A 188 -8.77 5.47 -9.59
CA PHE A 188 -8.53 6.86 -9.21
C PHE A 188 -7.04 7.16 -9.41
N ASN A 189 -6.75 8.20 -10.20
CA ASN A 189 -5.40 8.71 -10.34
C ASN A 189 -5.00 9.39 -9.02
N VAL A 190 -3.89 8.95 -8.43
CA VAL A 190 -3.36 9.44 -7.15
C VAL A 190 -1.92 9.92 -7.26
N THR A 191 -1.46 10.19 -8.48
CA THR A 191 -0.12 10.75 -8.74
C THR A 191 -0.02 12.18 -8.20
N LYS A 192 1.20 12.65 -8.03
CA LYS A 192 1.46 14.04 -7.59
C LYS A 192 0.93 15.11 -8.57
N ASP A 193 0.68 14.72 -9.82
CA ASP A 193 0.25 15.64 -10.89
C ASP A 193 -1.25 15.97 -10.82
N VAL A 194 -2.04 15.20 -10.06
CA VAL A 194 -3.45 15.52 -9.85
C VAL A 194 -3.62 16.55 -8.75
N ASN A 195 -4.67 17.35 -8.88
CA ASN A 195 -4.89 18.51 -8.02
C ASN A 195 -5.08 18.14 -6.53
N ASN A 196 -5.64 16.97 -6.24
CA ASN A 196 -5.87 16.49 -4.87
C ASN A 196 -5.81 14.95 -4.82
N PRO A 197 -4.60 14.36 -4.80
CA PRO A 197 -4.45 12.91 -4.75
C PRO A 197 -4.98 12.30 -3.45
N ALA A 198 -4.98 13.04 -2.34
CA ALA A 198 -5.52 12.56 -1.07
C ALA A 198 -7.03 12.33 -1.15
N ILE A 199 -7.79 13.26 -1.75
CA ILE A 199 -9.23 13.07 -1.94
C ILE A 199 -9.52 11.95 -2.95
N ALA A 200 -8.73 11.83 -4.01
CA ALA A 200 -8.89 10.76 -4.98
C ALA A 200 -8.71 9.38 -4.31
N PHE A 201 -7.68 9.22 -3.49
CA PHE A 201 -7.48 8.00 -2.72
C PHE A 201 -8.59 7.75 -1.69
N TYR A 202 -9.06 8.81 -1.02
CA TYR A 202 -10.19 8.70 -0.09
C TYR A 202 -11.47 8.25 -0.80
N GLN A 203 -11.75 8.72 -2.03
CA GLN A 203 -12.89 8.26 -2.82
C GLN A 203 -12.78 6.77 -3.19
N MET A 204 -11.59 6.27 -3.45
CA MET A 204 -11.35 4.84 -3.61
C MET A 204 -11.75 4.06 -2.35
N LEU A 205 -11.34 4.52 -1.18
CA LEU A 205 -11.69 3.89 0.10
C LEU A 205 -13.21 3.90 0.38
N GLU A 206 -13.87 5.03 0.10
CA GLU A 206 -15.32 5.13 0.21
C GLU A 206 -16.03 4.19 -0.79
N SER A 207 -15.47 4.02 -1.98
CA SER A 207 -16.00 3.06 -2.95
C SER A 207 -15.91 1.62 -2.46
N ILE A 208 -14.82 1.24 -1.77
CA ILE A 208 -14.71 -0.09 -1.13
C ILE A 208 -15.84 -0.32 -0.13
N LYS A 209 -16.16 0.68 0.68
CA LYS A 209 -17.25 0.58 1.68
C LYS A 209 -18.62 0.38 1.03
N LYS A 210 -18.84 0.98 -0.13
CA LYS A 210 -20.10 0.95 -0.88
C LYS A 210 -20.24 -0.22 -1.86
N LEU A 211 -19.20 -1.02 -2.04
CA LEU A 211 -19.24 -2.18 -2.95
C LEU A 211 -20.40 -3.11 -2.63
N PRO A 212 -21.15 -3.56 -3.65
CA PRO A 212 -22.12 -4.63 -3.49
C PRO A 212 -21.42 -5.92 -3.06
N ARG A 213 -21.89 -6.52 -1.98
CA ARG A 213 -21.26 -7.73 -1.42
C ARG A 213 -22.28 -8.65 -0.77
N THR A 214 -21.96 -9.91 -0.67
CA THR A 214 -22.66 -10.85 0.19
C THR A 214 -22.61 -10.34 1.63
N PRO A 215 -23.72 -10.39 2.39
CA PRO A 215 -23.73 -9.93 3.77
C PRO A 215 -22.55 -10.47 4.57
N ASN A 216 -21.95 -9.61 5.36
CA ASN A 216 -20.83 -9.91 6.25
C ASN A 216 -19.55 -10.50 5.57
N THR A 217 -19.43 -10.39 4.25
CA THR A 217 -18.26 -10.94 3.52
C THR A 217 -17.37 -9.79 3.05
N PRO A 218 -16.06 -9.77 3.42
CA PRO A 218 -15.12 -8.81 2.85
C PRO A 218 -14.99 -9.01 1.34
N PRO A 219 -14.74 -7.93 0.55
CA PRO A 219 -14.51 -8.04 -0.87
C PRO A 219 -13.25 -8.86 -1.19
N LYS A 220 -13.01 -9.10 -2.48
CA LYS A 220 -11.67 -9.43 -2.99
C LYS A 220 -10.75 -8.23 -2.71
N GLN A 221 -9.42 -8.42 -2.86
CA GLN A 221 -8.49 -7.31 -2.64
C GLN A 221 -8.83 -6.10 -3.53
N ASN A 222 -8.48 -4.94 -3.04
CA ASN A 222 -8.30 -3.73 -3.82
C ASN A 222 -6.92 -3.74 -4.51
N GLU A 223 -6.66 -2.78 -5.37
CA GLU A 223 -5.36 -2.67 -6.02
C GLU A 223 -4.81 -1.25 -5.87
N ILE A 224 -3.55 -1.15 -5.49
CA ILE A 224 -2.70 0.03 -5.67
C ILE A 224 -1.69 -0.33 -6.75
N ARG A 225 -1.64 0.47 -7.81
CA ARG A 225 -0.68 0.32 -8.88
C ARG A 225 0.49 1.25 -8.65
N ILE A 226 1.69 0.68 -8.58
CA ILE A 226 2.94 1.39 -8.37
C ILE A 226 3.76 1.32 -9.67
N SER A 227 4.48 2.40 -10.01
CA SER A 227 5.40 2.40 -11.15
C SER A 227 6.39 1.24 -11.06
N THR A 228 6.86 0.75 -12.19
CA THR A 228 7.98 -0.19 -12.23
C THR A 228 9.27 0.52 -11.82
N TRP A 229 10.21 -0.24 -11.33
CA TRP A 229 11.55 0.23 -10.95
C TRP A 229 12.61 -0.68 -11.56
N GLU A 230 13.77 -0.12 -11.88
CA GLU A 230 14.91 -0.86 -12.44
C GLU A 230 16.01 -1.13 -11.42
N GLU A 231 15.87 -0.58 -10.19
CA GLU A 231 16.85 -0.75 -9.14
C GLU A 231 16.99 -2.23 -8.76
N SER A 232 18.20 -2.72 -8.80
CA SER A 232 18.54 -4.10 -8.42
C SER A 232 18.95 -4.25 -6.96
N ASP A 233 19.36 -3.13 -6.30
CA ASP A 233 19.74 -3.14 -4.89
C ASP A 233 18.50 -3.08 -4.01
N PRO A 234 18.13 -4.20 -3.34
CA PRO A 234 16.96 -4.22 -2.49
C PRO A 234 17.06 -3.31 -1.25
N ASN A 235 18.25 -2.80 -0.90
CA ASN A 235 18.42 -1.84 0.18
C ASN A 235 17.79 -0.47 -0.11
N LYS A 236 17.57 -0.14 -1.37
CA LYS A 236 16.94 1.11 -1.80
C LYS A 236 15.42 1.00 -1.93
N LEU A 237 14.86 -0.19 -1.75
CA LEU A 237 13.43 -0.41 -1.76
C LEU A 237 12.85 -0.31 -0.35
N PRO A 238 11.65 0.24 -0.18
CA PRO A 238 11.01 0.42 1.12
C PRO A 238 10.39 -0.89 1.65
N ILE A 239 11.14 -1.99 1.60
CA ILE A 239 10.69 -3.31 2.03
C ILE A 239 10.93 -3.45 3.52
N GLU A 240 9.84 -3.70 4.29
CA GLU A 240 9.86 -3.75 5.74
C GLU A 240 9.69 -5.14 6.32
N ALA A 241 8.93 -5.99 5.63
CA ALA A 241 8.69 -7.34 6.10
C ALA A 241 8.31 -8.28 4.94
N LEU A 242 8.58 -9.54 5.12
CA LEU A 242 7.93 -10.64 4.42
C LEU A 242 6.68 -11.06 5.20
N PHE A 243 5.71 -11.62 4.53
CA PHE A 243 4.54 -12.19 5.20
C PHE A 243 4.16 -13.55 4.61
N TYR A 244 3.42 -14.32 5.40
CA TYR A 244 2.62 -15.43 4.93
C TYR A 244 1.22 -15.38 5.55
N SER A 245 0.20 -15.77 4.79
CA SER A 245 -1.21 -15.75 5.22
C SER A 245 -1.74 -17.15 5.56
N GLU A 246 -1.13 -18.18 5.02
CA GLU A 246 -1.42 -19.58 5.29
C GLU A 246 -0.12 -20.36 5.52
N ASN A 247 -0.17 -21.43 6.28
CA ASN A 247 1.05 -22.21 6.62
C ASN A 247 1.82 -22.71 5.39
N SER A 248 1.12 -22.98 4.28
CA SER A 248 1.74 -23.37 3.01
C SER A 248 2.59 -22.26 2.36
N GLY A 249 2.41 -21.00 2.73
CA GLY A 249 3.25 -19.87 2.26
C GLY A 249 4.51 -19.65 3.08
N LEU A 250 4.64 -20.26 4.26
CA LEU A 250 5.79 -20.03 5.14
C LEU A 250 7.12 -20.46 4.51
N ALA A 251 7.15 -21.61 3.85
CA ALA A 251 8.37 -22.12 3.23
C ALA A 251 8.92 -21.18 2.14
N ASP A 252 8.03 -20.57 1.35
CA ASP A 252 8.42 -19.60 0.32
C ASP A 252 8.88 -18.27 0.95
N ALA A 253 8.18 -17.76 1.97
CA ALA A 253 8.64 -16.59 2.71
C ALA A 253 10.03 -16.81 3.36
N GLN A 254 10.31 -18.01 3.83
CA GLN A 254 11.62 -18.38 4.37
C GLN A 254 12.71 -18.43 3.31
N LYS A 255 12.42 -18.89 2.09
CA LYS A 255 13.36 -18.83 0.97
C LYS A 255 13.65 -17.38 0.58
N ASP A 256 12.61 -16.55 0.47
CA ASP A 256 12.75 -15.12 0.18
C ASP A 256 13.54 -14.39 1.26
N GLN A 257 13.39 -14.74 2.54
CA GLN A 257 14.20 -14.20 3.63
C GLN A 257 15.69 -14.53 3.49
N ARG A 258 16.03 -15.76 3.12
CA ARG A 258 17.43 -16.14 2.86
C ARG A 258 18.01 -15.37 1.67
N ASP A 259 17.23 -15.26 0.59
CA ASP A 259 17.66 -14.53 -0.59
C ASP A 259 17.93 -13.05 -0.29
N TYR A 260 17.03 -12.41 0.47
CA TYR A 260 17.21 -11.03 0.89
C TYR A 260 18.44 -10.85 1.78
N LYS A 261 18.63 -11.75 2.77
CA LYS A 261 19.81 -11.72 3.65
C LYS A 261 21.11 -11.89 2.87
N ASN A 262 21.13 -12.78 1.88
CA ASN A 262 22.29 -13.00 1.03
C ASN A 262 22.61 -11.77 0.17
N ALA A 263 21.59 -11.09 -0.33
CA ALA A 263 21.76 -9.91 -1.17
C ALA A 263 22.16 -8.64 -0.39
N THR A 264 21.64 -8.47 0.84
CA THR A 264 21.75 -7.21 1.58
C THR A 264 22.59 -7.29 2.85
N GLY A 265 22.86 -8.48 3.34
CA GLY A 265 23.42 -8.69 4.68
C GLY A 265 22.42 -8.38 5.83
N LYS A 266 21.23 -7.84 5.53
CA LYS A 266 20.25 -7.39 6.53
C LYS A 266 19.22 -8.48 6.85
N PHE A 267 18.67 -8.40 8.05
CA PHE A 267 17.53 -9.22 8.45
C PHE A 267 16.22 -8.56 8.00
N LEU A 268 15.38 -9.32 7.31
CA LEU A 268 14.02 -8.93 6.94
C LEU A 268 13.03 -9.83 7.67
N PRO A 269 12.19 -9.32 8.58
CA PRO A 269 11.32 -10.17 9.39
C PRO A 269 10.21 -10.85 8.57
N ILE A 270 9.84 -12.07 8.92
CA ILE A 270 8.64 -12.75 8.42
C ILE A 270 7.51 -12.56 9.44
N VAL A 271 6.35 -12.15 8.97
CA VAL A 271 5.15 -11.94 9.79
C VAL A 271 4.02 -12.87 9.30
N LYS A 272 3.38 -13.57 10.21
CA LYS A 272 2.11 -14.25 9.92
C LYS A 272 0.99 -13.22 9.85
N MET A 273 0.33 -13.11 8.71
CA MET A 273 -0.80 -12.22 8.47
C MET A 273 -2.08 -13.04 8.31
N LEU A 274 -3.04 -12.85 9.21
CA LEU A 274 -4.36 -13.46 9.10
C LEU A 274 -5.33 -12.43 8.51
N LEU A 275 -5.83 -12.71 7.33
CA LEU A 275 -6.83 -11.86 6.68
C LEU A 275 -8.22 -12.09 7.29
N PRO A 276 -9.08 -11.05 7.36
CA PRO A 276 -10.43 -11.18 7.90
C PRO A 276 -11.29 -12.08 7.00
N ARG A 277 -12.02 -13.01 7.60
CA ARG A 277 -12.98 -13.88 6.91
C ARG A 277 -14.34 -13.23 6.81
N THR A 278 -14.65 -12.37 7.78
CA THR A 278 -15.88 -11.59 7.85
C THR A 278 -15.58 -10.11 8.02
N LEU A 279 -16.57 -9.24 7.78
CA LEU A 279 -16.41 -7.80 8.00
C LEU A 279 -16.22 -7.42 9.47
N ASN A 280 -16.69 -8.26 10.39
CA ASN A 280 -16.57 -8.02 11.82
C ASN A 280 -15.19 -8.47 12.38
N GLU A 281 -14.45 -9.26 11.62
CA GLU A 281 -13.08 -9.63 11.98
C GLU A 281 -12.08 -8.57 11.53
N ASP A 282 -11.01 -8.42 12.29
CA ASP A 282 -9.87 -7.62 11.92
C ASP A 282 -8.72 -8.49 11.39
N ALA A 283 -7.87 -7.90 10.55
CA ALA A 283 -6.61 -8.53 10.20
C ALA A 283 -5.71 -8.62 11.44
N LEU A 284 -4.95 -9.71 11.56
CA LEU A 284 -4.00 -9.91 12.66
C LEU A 284 -2.60 -10.11 12.10
N PHE A 285 -1.63 -9.48 12.74
CA PHE A 285 -0.22 -9.61 12.43
C PHE A 285 0.50 -10.25 13.63
N LYS A 286 1.28 -11.29 13.38
CA LYS A 286 2.02 -12.01 14.43
C LYS A 286 3.45 -12.22 13.99
N PHE A 287 4.40 -11.77 14.80
CA PHE A 287 5.80 -12.12 14.66
C PHE A 287 6.10 -13.35 15.53
N ASN A 288 6.77 -14.35 14.95
CA ASN A 288 7.23 -15.54 15.67
C ASN A 288 8.68 -15.80 15.28
N ILE A 289 9.55 -15.90 16.25
CA ILE A 289 10.97 -16.18 16.03
C ILE A 289 11.20 -17.57 15.39
N ALA A 290 10.33 -18.53 15.64
CA ALA A 290 10.40 -19.87 15.06
C ALA A 290 10.12 -19.89 13.55
N ASP A 291 9.48 -18.85 13.00
CA ASP A 291 9.21 -18.72 11.57
C ASP A 291 10.41 -18.17 10.79
N GLN A 292 11.42 -17.62 11.51
CA GLN A 292 12.60 -17.00 10.91
C GLN A 292 13.68 -18.03 10.62
N VAL A 293 14.29 -17.96 9.44
CA VAL A 293 15.40 -18.85 9.05
C VAL A 293 16.76 -18.16 9.03
N THR A 294 16.76 -16.82 9.07
CA THR A 294 17.96 -16.00 9.24
C THR A 294 17.93 -15.35 10.61
N LYS A 295 19.11 -15.21 11.21
CA LYS A 295 19.21 -14.48 12.47
C LYS A 295 19.20 -12.98 12.19
N PRO A 296 18.64 -12.24 13.09
CA PRO A 296 18.69 -10.78 13.08
C PRO A 296 20.10 -10.24 13.15
#